data_2eba31795d8cc2aba5e9f5669d08968d
#
_entry.id   2eba31795d8cc2aba5e9f5669d08968d
#
_cell.length_a   1.000
_cell.length_b   1.000
_cell.length_c   1.000
_cell.angle_alpha   90.00
_cell.angle_beta   90.00
_cell.angle_gamma   90.00
#
_symmetry.space_group_name_H-M   'P 1'
#
loop_
_entity.id
_entity.type
_entity.pdbx_description
1 polymer ?
#
loop_
_entity_poly.entity_id
_entity_poly.type
_entity_poly.pdbx_seq_one_letter_code
_entity_poly.pdbx_strand_id
1 'polypeptide(L)'
;MSINIFKKDDQANGHFNNGEILEKKPIGFPQDGGKLKPYSNLFYWAHAWAPLNDSIIGLHPHRGFEICSFVLKGEIEHYDTLLDKWITLSKGDVQVIKAGKGISHSEKLKKGSEIFQIWFDPNIQESLYIDPSYSAVSYTHLRAHETVV
;
A
#
# COMPACT_ATOMS: atom_id res chain seq x y z
N MET A 1 2.35 16.30 27.20
CA MET A 1 2.06 15.60 25.93
C MET A 1 1.05 14.52 26.21
N SER A 2 -0.02 14.44 25.44
CA SER A 2 -0.98 13.32 25.51
C SER A 2 -0.63 12.31 24.39
N ILE A 3 -0.66 11.03 24.74
CA ILE A 3 -0.48 9.94 23.74
C ILE A 3 -1.86 9.38 23.47
N ASN A 4 -2.25 9.36 22.19
CA ASN A 4 -3.47 8.71 21.74
C ASN A 4 -3.13 7.31 21.22
N ILE A 5 -3.83 6.29 21.73
CA ILE A 5 -3.65 4.90 21.31
C ILE A 5 -4.91 4.46 20.59
N PHE A 6 -4.77 4.03 19.34
CA PHE A 6 -5.83 3.43 18.53
C PHE A 6 -5.60 1.92 18.44
N LYS A 7 -6.46 1.16 19.11
CA LYS A 7 -6.36 -0.31 19.15
C LYS A 7 -6.81 -0.91 17.80
N LYS A 8 -6.47 -2.18 17.58
CA LYS A 8 -6.89 -2.92 16.38
C LYS A 8 -8.42 -2.92 16.20
N ASP A 9 -9.19 -2.94 17.28
CA ASP A 9 -10.66 -2.90 17.25
C ASP A 9 -11.22 -1.50 16.90
N ASP A 10 -10.39 -0.47 16.97
CA ASP A 10 -10.74 0.88 16.55
C ASP A 10 -10.56 1.10 15.03
N GLN A 11 -9.93 0.14 14.34
CA GLN A 11 -9.66 0.18 12.91
C GLN A 11 -10.83 -0.39 12.12
N ALA A 12 -11.07 0.18 10.94
CA ALA A 12 -12.06 -0.37 10.03
C ALA A 12 -11.61 -1.74 9.46
N ASN A 13 -12.58 -2.51 9.00
CA ASN A 13 -12.33 -3.76 8.28
C ASN A 13 -12.57 -3.55 6.79
N GLY A 14 -11.89 -4.35 5.96
CA GLY A 14 -12.12 -4.45 4.54
C GLY A 14 -11.81 -5.85 4.03
N HIS A 15 -12.19 -6.10 2.80
CA HIS A 15 -11.82 -7.33 2.11
C HIS A 15 -11.95 -7.15 0.59
N PHE A 16 -11.22 -7.98 -0.14
CA PHE A 16 -11.39 -8.18 -1.58
C PHE A 16 -11.74 -9.64 -1.87
N ASN A 17 -12.29 -9.88 -3.06
CA ASN A 17 -12.56 -11.22 -3.60
C ASN A 17 -13.27 -12.14 -2.60
N ASN A 18 -14.40 -11.67 -2.05
CA ASN A 18 -15.21 -12.41 -1.09
C ASN A 18 -14.43 -12.91 0.16
N GLY A 19 -13.41 -12.15 0.60
CA GLY A 19 -12.63 -12.46 1.79
C GLY A 19 -11.35 -13.25 1.54
N GLU A 20 -10.93 -13.44 0.29
CA GLU A 20 -9.61 -14.01 0.00
C GLU A 20 -8.48 -13.11 0.43
N ILE A 21 -8.67 -11.79 0.31
CA ILE A 21 -7.80 -10.77 0.91
C ILE A 21 -8.60 -10.08 2.00
N LEU A 22 -8.03 -10.03 3.19
CA LEU A 22 -8.60 -9.35 4.35
C LEU A 22 -7.81 -8.09 4.66
N GLU A 23 -8.48 -7.09 5.22
CA GLU A 23 -7.87 -5.83 5.59
C GLU A 23 -8.26 -5.37 7.00
N LYS A 24 -7.30 -4.74 7.68
CA LYS A 24 -7.53 -3.77 8.73
C LYS A 24 -7.07 -2.41 8.22
N LYS A 25 -7.90 -1.39 8.42
CA LYS A 25 -7.61 -0.03 7.96
C LYS A 25 -7.42 0.88 9.18
N PRO A 26 -6.16 1.11 9.61
CA PRO A 26 -5.86 2.15 10.60
C PRO A 26 -6.46 3.49 10.19
N ILE A 27 -6.29 3.89 8.92
CA ILE A 27 -6.96 5.05 8.32
C ILE A 27 -7.69 4.57 7.07
N GLY A 28 -9.00 4.44 7.17
CA GLY A 28 -9.86 4.09 6.04
C GLY A 28 -10.52 5.33 5.43
N PHE A 29 -11.31 5.09 4.39
CA PHE A 29 -12.19 6.12 3.85
C PHE A 29 -13.30 6.46 4.87
N PRO A 30 -13.94 7.64 4.75
CA PRO A 30 -14.99 8.05 5.68
C PRO A 30 -16.10 7.01 5.87
N GLN A 31 -16.46 6.29 4.82
CA GLN A 31 -17.50 5.24 4.84
C GLN A 31 -17.06 3.94 5.52
N ASP A 32 -15.77 3.72 5.73
CA ASP A 32 -15.25 2.51 6.36
C ASP A 32 -15.47 2.48 7.89
N GLY A 33 -15.67 3.63 8.52
CA GLY A 33 -16.08 3.73 9.92
C GLY A 33 -14.97 3.62 10.97
N GLY A 34 -13.69 3.66 10.59
CA GLY A 34 -12.56 3.66 11.52
C GLY A 34 -12.46 4.96 12.35
N LYS A 35 -11.85 4.87 13.54
CA LYS A 35 -11.74 6.03 14.46
C LYS A 35 -10.64 7.00 14.08
N LEU A 36 -9.49 6.53 13.58
CA LEU A 36 -8.40 7.39 13.19
C LEU A 36 -8.73 8.07 11.87
N LYS A 37 -8.48 9.36 11.80
CA LYS A 37 -8.75 10.19 10.62
C LYS A 37 -7.46 10.47 9.85
N PRO A 38 -7.55 10.88 8.58
CA PRO A 38 -6.40 11.35 7.81
C PRO A 38 -5.53 12.32 8.61
N TYR A 39 -4.21 12.18 8.42
CA TYR A 39 -3.22 12.97 9.12
C TYR A 39 -2.24 13.61 8.12
N SER A 40 -2.19 14.96 8.10
CA SER A 40 -1.43 15.70 7.10
C SER A 40 -1.83 15.27 5.69
N ASN A 41 -0.88 14.84 4.85
CA ASN A 41 -1.12 14.32 3.50
C ASN A 41 -1.33 12.78 3.47
N LEU A 42 -1.25 12.09 4.61
CA LEU A 42 -1.59 10.67 4.71
C LEU A 42 -3.11 10.54 4.85
N PHE A 43 -3.78 9.98 3.85
CA PHE A 43 -5.25 9.89 3.86
C PHE A 43 -5.80 8.47 3.86
N TYR A 44 -4.96 7.46 3.60
CA TYR A 44 -5.35 6.05 3.67
C TYR A 44 -4.19 5.19 4.16
N TRP A 45 -4.48 4.22 4.99
CA TRP A 45 -3.54 3.21 5.44
C TRP A 45 -4.28 1.89 5.68
N ALA A 46 -3.88 0.85 4.98
CA ALA A 46 -4.37 -0.51 5.15
C ALA A 46 -3.25 -1.48 5.51
N HIS A 47 -3.57 -2.44 6.37
CA HIS A 47 -2.85 -3.68 6.55
C HIS A 47 -3.66 -4.78 5.87
N ALA A 48 -3.17 -5.31 4.77
CA ALA A 48 -3.84 -6.34 3.99
C ALA A 48 -3.06 -7.67 4.02
N TRP A 49 -3.79 -8.78 3.98
CA TRP A 49 -3.19 -10.11 3.96
C TRP A 49 -4.07 -11.13 3.23
N ALA A 50 -3.43 -12.16 2.63
CA ALA A 50 -4.08 -13.29 1.95
C ALA A 50 -3.90 -14.58 2.78
N PRO A 51 -4.87 -14.98 3.64
CA PRO A 51 -4.64 -16.05 4.62
C PRO A 51 -4.59 -17.45 4.02
N LEU A 52 -5.38 -17.74 3.00
CA LEU A 52 -5.64 -19.11 2.56
C LEU A 52 -5.14 -19.44 1.16
N ASN A 53 -5.27 -18.49 0.23
CA ASN A 53 -4.96 -18.68 -1.19
C ASN A 53 -4.23 -17.47 -1.74
N ASP A 54 -3.58 -17.63 -2.90
CA ASP A 54 -3.20 -16.50 -3.74
C ASP A 54 -4.47 -15.78 -4.19
N SER A 55 -4.46 -14.45 -4.21
CA SER A 55 -5.59 -13.67 -4.67
C SER A 55 -5.13 -12.40 -5.38
N ILE A 56 -5.87 -12.00 -6.42
CA ILE A 56 -5.53 -10.88 -7.29
C ILE A 56 -6.55 -9.76 -7.11
N ILE A 57 -6.08 -8.57 -6.77
CA ILE A 57 -6.83 -7.35 -6.97
C ILE A 57 -6.66 -6.98 -8.44
N GLY A 58 -7.72 -7.08 -9.21
CA GLY A 58 -7.72 -6.89 -10.67
C GLY A 58 -7.27 -5.48 -11.06
N LEU A 59 -7.03 -5.28 -12.34
CA LEU A 59 -6.55 -4.01 -12.89
C LEU A 59 -7.53 -2.88 -12.55
N HIS A 60 -7.04 -1.84 -11.88
CA HIS A 60 -7.82 -0.70 -11.45
C HIS A 60 -7.01 0.61 -11.56
N PRO A 61 -7.66 1.76 -11.81
CA PRO A 61 -6.99 3.02 -12.07
C PRO A 61 -6.73 3.82 -10.79
N HIS A 62 -5.61 4.56 -10.80
CA HIS A 62 -5.29 5.61 -9.83
C HIS A 62 -4.86 6.88 -10.53
N ARG A 63 -5.09 8.03 -9.88
CA ARG A 63 -4.73 9.33 -10.43
C ARG A 63 -4.47 10.34 -9.31
N GLY A 64 -3.38 11.08 -9.41
CA GLY A 64 -3.08 12.24 -8.59
C GLY A 64 -2.33 11.95 -7.28
N PHE A 65 -2.54 10.81 -6.64
CA PHE A 65 -1.94 10.48 -5.34
C PHE A 65 -0.79 9.46 -5.45
N GLU A 66 -0.12 9.24 -4.33
CA GLU A 66 1.00 8.31 -4.22
C GLU A 66 0.62 7.12 -3.35
N ILE A 67 1.06 5.92 -3.76
CA ILE A 67 0.83 4.66 -3.04
C ILE A 67 2.18 4.09 -2.65
N CYS A 68 2.36 3.84 -1.36
CA CYS A 68 3.55 3.21 -0.80
C CYS A 68 3.16 1.85 -0.20
N SER A 69 3.68 0.76 -0.76
CA SER A 69 3.40 -0.59 -0.26
C SER A 69 4.65 -1.23 0.33
N PHE A 70 4.53 -1.72 1.56
CA PHE A 70 5.60 -2.39 2.33
C PHE A 70 5.25 -3.87 2.44
N VAL A 71 6.09 -4.77 1.92
CA VAL A 71 5.89 -6.21 2.08
C VAL A 71 6.40 -6.65 3.46
N LEU A 72 5.47 -6.95 4.36
CA LEU A 72 5.77 -7.32 5.75
C LEU A 72 6.10 -8.80 5.88
N LYS A 73 5.46 -9.64 5.04
CA LYS A 73 5.62 -11.08 5.07
C LYS A 73 5.30 -11.70 3.73
N GLY A 74 6.01 -12.77 3.38
CA GLY A 74 5.79 -13.51 2.14
C GLY A 74 6.18 -12.72 0.91
N GLU A 75 5.36 -12.82 -0.11
CA GLU A 75 5.63 -12.32 -1.45
C GLU A 75 4.35 -11.79 -2.10
N ILE A 76 4.49 -10.73 -2.87
CA ILE A 76 3.42 -10.19 -3.72
C ILE A 76 3.94 -10.03 -5.15
N GLU A 77 3.02 -9.89 -6.10
CA GLU A 77 3.33 -9.51 -7.48
C GLU A 77 2.58 -8.23 -7.83
N HIS A 78 3.27 -7.30 -8.46
CA HIS A 78 2.73 -6.04 -8.96
C HIS A 78 2.78 -6.02 -10.49
N TYR A 79 1.71 -5.55 -11.11
CA TYR A 79 1.63 -5.20 -12.52
C TYR A 79 1.11 -3.79 -12.68
N ASP A 80 1.64 -3.02 -13.58
CA ASP A 80 1.06 -1.74 -13.98
C ASP A 80 1.18 -1.46 -15.49
N THR A 81 0.37 -0.51 -15.94
CA THR A 81 0.31 -0.11 -17.36
C THR A 81 1.52 0.69 -17.83
N LEU A 82 2.40 1.13 -16.94
CA LEU A 82 3.65 1.83 -17.28
C LEU A 82 4.75 0.82 -17.61
N LEU A 83 4.89 -0.22 -16.77
CA LEU A 83 5.92 -1.24 -16.90
C LEU A 83 5.50 -2.38 -17.83
N ASP A 84 4.19 -2.59 -17.97
CA ASP A 84 3.57 -3.67 -18.76
C ASP A 84 4.15 -5.07 -18.46
N LYS A 85 4.45 -5.32 -17.19
CA LYS A 85 4.97 -6.61 -16.71
C LYS A 85 4.68 -6.82 -15.23
N TRP A 86 4.65 -8.09 -14.82
CA TRP A 86 4.62 -8.46 -13.41
C TRP A 86 6.00 -8.35 -12.77
N ILE A 87 6.04 -7.76 -11.58
CA ILE A 87 7.24 -7.64 -10.74
C ILE A 87 6.95 -8.33 -9.41
N THR A 88 7.83 -9.22 -9.00
CA THR A 88 7.76 -9.86 -7.69
C THR A 88 8.44 -9.00 -6.64
N LEU A 89 7.79 -8.85 -5.50
CA LEU A 89 8.27 -8.15 -4.32
C LEU A 89 8.21 -9.11 -3.13
N SER A 90 9.31 -9.20 -2.39
CA SER A 90 9.47 -10.09 -1.25
C SER A 90 9.47 -9.31 0.06
N LYS A 91 9.37 -10.04 1.19
CA LYS A 91 9.46 -9.44 2.52
C LYS A 91 10.66 -8.49 2.65
N GLY A 92 10.39 -7.26 3.08
CA GLY A 92 11.36 -6.18 3.22
C GLY A 92 11.46 -5.28 1.99
N ASP A 93 10.79 -5.61 0.90
CA ASP A 93 10.71 -4.73 -0.26
C ASP A 93 9.63 -3.65 -0.04
N VAL A 94 9.88 -2.50 -0.62
CA VAL A 94 8.95 -1.38 -0.64
C VAL A 94 8.80 -0.90 -2.07
N GLN A 95 7.55 -0.72 -2.51
CA GLN A 95 7.26 -0.05 -3.79
C GLN A 95 6.60 1.30 -3.56
N VAL A 96 6.84 2.21 -4.49
CA VAL A 96 6.18 3.51 -4.56
C VAL A 96 5.62 3.71 -5.95
N ILE A 97 4.31 3.94 -6.02
CA ILE A 97 3.60 4.33 -7.24
C ILE A 97 3.22 5.80 -7.09
N LYS A 98 3.71 6.64 -7.99
CA LYS A 98 3.22 8.00 -8.15
C LYS A 98 2.21 7.99 -9.29
N ALA A 99 0.92 8.11 -8.95
CA ALA A 99 -0.13 7.93 -9.95
C ALA A 99 -0.15 9.04 -11.01
N GLY A 100 0.30 10.24 -10.67
CA GLY A 100 0.42 11.34 -11.61
C GLY A 100 -0.87 11.59 -12.39
N LYS A 101 -0.76 11.80 -13.69
CA LYS A 101 -1.91 11.99 -14.60
C LYS A 101 -2.76 10.74 -14.82
N GLY A 102 -2.30 9.57 -14.35
CA GLY A 102 -3.05 8.31 -14.36
C GLY A 102 -2.16 7.09 -14.60
N ILE A 103 -2.41 6.03 -13.84
CA ILE A 103 -1.83 4.70 -13.98
C ILE A 103 -2.88 3.67 -13.59
N SER A 104 -2.89 2.51 -14.23
CA SER A 104 -3.67 1.37 -13.75
C SER A 104 -2.73 0.27 -13.30
N HIS A 105 -3.05 -0.36 -12.18
CA HIS A 105 -2.25 -1.45 -11.66
C HIS A 105 -3.11 -2.63 -11.16
N SER A 106 -2.46 -3.75 -10.96
CA SER A 106 -3.00 -4.97 -10.38
C SER A 106 -2.01 -5.49 -9.35
N GLU A 107 -2.51 -6.04 -8.26
CA GLU A 107 -1.69 -6.61 -7.19
C GLU A 107 -2.15 -8.04 -6.91
N LYS A 108 -1.19 -8.97 -6.83
CA LYS A 108 -1.44 -10.34 -6.43
C LYS A 108 -0.75 -10.61 -5.10
N LEU A 109 -1.54 -10.88 -4.08
CA LEU A 109 -1.04 -11.33 -2.80
C LEU A 109 -0.93 -12.85 -2.82
N LYS A 110 0.28 -13.37 -2.58
CA LYS A 110 0.50 -14.80 -2.42
C LYS A 110 -0.07 -15.28 -1.08
N LYS A 111 -0.45 -16.54 -1.01
CA LYS A 111 -0.91 -17.15 0.24
C LYS A 111 0.05 -16.88 1.40
N GLY A 112 -0.47 -16.35 2.50
CA GLY A 112 0.27 -16.02 3.71
C GLY A 112 1.09 -14.74 3.62
N SER A 113 0.98 -13.96 2.55
CA SER A 113 1.62 -12.65 2.45
C SER A 113 0.85 -11.59 3.24
N GLU A 114 1.58 -10.56 3.65
CA GLU A 114 1.06 -9.41 4.39
C GLU A 114 1.74 -8.13 3.88
N ILE A 115 0.98 -7.06 3.69
CA ILE A 115 1.47 -5.75 3.28
C ILE A 115 0.87 -4.63 4.14
N PHE A 116 1.64 -3.54 4.32
CA PHE A 116 1.06 -2.23 4.55
C PHE A 116 0.96 -1.50 3.23
N GLN A 117 -0.16 -0.84 3.01
CA GLN A 117 -0.33 0.07 1.90
C GLN A 117 -0.76 1.43 2.44
N ILE A 118 0.02 2.46 2.17
CA ILE A 118 -0.16 3.80 2.68
C ILE A 118 -0.28 4.75 1.50
N TRP A 119 -1.32 5.60 1.48
CA TRP A 119 -1.57 6.55 0.40
C TRP A 119 -1.39 7.97 0.89
N PHE A 120 -0.69 8.74 0.07
CA PHE A 120 -0.41 10.14 0.32
C PHE A 120 -1.06 11.03 -0.75
N ASP A 121 -1.59 12.16 -0.29
CA ASP A 121 -2.11 13.22 -1.14
C ASP A 121 -1.04 14.31 -1.29
N PRO A 122 -0.28 14.31 -2.41
CA PRO A 122 0.67 15.37 -2.70
C PRO A 122 -0.08 16.65 -3.12
N ASN A 123 0.62 17.66 -3.61
CA ASN A 123 -0.04 18.78 -4.27
C ASN A 123 -0.79 18.26 -5.51
N ILE A 124 -2.08 17.95 -5.34
CA ILE A 124 -2.92 17.32 -6.36
C ILE A 124 -2.97 18.13 -7.65
N GLN A 125 -2.94 19.47 -7.55
CA GLN A 125 -3.00 20.36 -8.71
C GLN A 125 -1.75 20.22 -9.60
N GLU A 126 -0.60 19.98 -9.00
CA GLU A 126 0.65 19.71 -9.74
C GLU A 126 0.72 18.26 -10.18
N SER A 127 0.39 17.33 -9.28
CA SER A 127 0.50 15.89 -9.52
C SER A 127 -0.31 15.42 -10.73
N LEU A 128 -1.49 16.00 -10.97
CA LEU A 128 -2.36 15.65 -12.09
C LEU A 128 -1.75 15.91 -13.49
N TYR A 129 -0.66 16.67 -13.57
CA TYR A 129 0.05 16.98 -14.82
C TYR A 129 1.38 16.27 -14.98
N ILE A 130 1.82 15.52 -13.95
CA ILE A 130 3.09 14.78 -13.94
C ILE A 130 2.85 13.37 -14.50
N ASP A 131 3.81 12.86 -15.28
CA ASP A 131 3.77 11.48 -15.73
C ASP A 131 3.82 10.51 -14.53
N PRO A 132 3.08 9.39 -14.59
CA PRO A 132 3.16 8.39 -13.54
C PRO A 132 4.56 7.79 -13.45
N SER A 133 4.94 7.33 -12.26
CA SER A 133 6.19 6.63 -12.07
C SER A 133 6.05 5.48 -11.08
N TYR A 134 6.92 4.48 -11.24
CA TYR A 134 7.05 3.33 -10.35
C TYR A 134 8.49 3.18 -9.91
N SER A 135 8.68 2.85 -8.64
CA SER A 135 9.98 2.44 -8.09
C SER A 135 9.80 1.39 -7.01
N ALA A 136 10.79 0.50 -6.88
CA ALA A 136 10.85 -0.47 -5.80
C ALA A 136 12.28 -0.57 -5.27
N VAL A 137 12.41 -0.75 -3.95
CA VAL A 137 13.68 -0.93 -3.27
C VAL A 137 13.60 -2.05 -2.25
N SER A 138 14.68 -2.81 -2.09
CA SER A 138 14.82 -3.82 -1.05
C SER A 138 15.58 -3.25 0.14
N TYR A 139 14.91 -3.18 1.28
CA TYR A 139 15.56 -2.74 2.53
C TYR A 139 16.43 -3.81 3.19
N THR A 140 16.47 -5.02 2.67
CA THR A 140 17.33 -6.09 3.20
C THR A 140 18.82 -5.76 3.10
N HIS A 141 19.20 -4.85 2.21
CA HIS A 141 20.57 -4.40 2.00
C HIS A 141 20.99 -3.16 2.82
N LEU A 142 20.04 -2.46 3.46
CA LEU A 142 20.33 -1.23 4.21
C LEU A 142 20.86 -1.47 5.63
N ARG A 143 20.87 -2.72 6.12
CA ARG A 143 21.40 -3.07 7.45
C ARG A 143 22.93 -2.97 7.58
N ALA A 144 23.66 -2.72 6.48
CA ALA A 144 25.11 -2.74 6.49
C ALA A 144 25.78 -1.41 6.91
N HIS A 145 25.04 -0.34 7.14
CA HIS A 145 25.62 1.00 7.41
C HIS A 145 25.15 1.69 8.70
N GLU A 146 24.42 1.02 9.56
CA GLU A 146 24.26 1.52 10.93
C GLU A 146 25.47 1.11 11.76
N THR A 147 26.59 1.74 11.48
CA THR A 147 27.70 1.77 12.44
C THR A 147 27.35 2.81 13.47
N VAL A 148 26.95 2.33 14.62
CA VAL A 148 26.83 3.11 15.85
C VAL A 148 28.14 3.84 16.10
N VAL A 149 28.09 5.16 16.24
CA VAL A 149 29.11 5.95 16.91
C VAL A 149 28.73 6.04 18.37
#